data_edcc551e690dd3ae1f70412d0afabe9e
#
_entry.id   edcc551e690dd3ae1f70412d0afabe9e
#
_cell.length_a   1.000
_cell.length_b   1.000
_cell.length_c   1.000
_cell.angle_alpha   90.00
_cell.angle_beta   90.00
_cell.angle_gamma   90.00
#
_symmetry.space_group_name_H-M   'P 1'
#
loop_
_entity.id
_entity.type
_entity.pdbx_description
1 polymer ?
#
loop_
_entity_poly.entity_id
_entity_poly.type
_entity_poly.pdbx_seq_one_letter_code
_entity_poly.pdbx_strand_id
1 'polypeptide(L)' 'FTMIYYPRLDWERDWGGGTLVDGELVPYVGNRLIVFNAKIPHQAMPVSRQCYELRTVIVFKTYISGANDERLDFYKN' A
#
# COMPACT_ATOMS: atom_id res chain seq x y z
N PHE A 1 -0.03 -9.98 -8.82
CA PHE A 1 -0.09 -8.62 -8.32
C PHE A 1 -0.64 -8.55 -6.91
N THR A 2 -0.15 -7.61 -6.16
CA THR A 2 -0.70 -7.26 -4.86
C THR A 2 -1.31 -5.87 -4.97
N MET A 3 -2.53 -5.74 -4.44
CA MET A 3 -3.22 -4.46 -4.36
C MET A 3 -3.46 -4.16 -2.89
N ILE A 4 -3.13 -2.94 -2.46
CA ILE A 4 -3.38 -2.49 -1.10
C ILE A 4 -4.24 -1.24 -1.17
N TYR A 5 -5.36 -1.26 -0.49
CA TYR A 5 -6.28 -0.13 -0.42
C TYR A 5 -6.32 0.41 1.00
N TYR A 6 -6.25 1.71 1.14
CA TYR A 6 -6.32 2.42 2.42
C TYR A 6 -7.72 2.99 2.61
N PRO A 7 -8.59 2.32 3.41
CA PRO A 7 -9.98 2.74 3.53
C PRO A 7 -10.24 3.90 4.50
N ARG A 8 -9.29 4.19 5.40
CA ARG A 8 -9.52 5.16 6.48
C ARG A 8 -9.37 6.59 5.96
N LEU A 9 -10.49 7.26 5.69
CA LEU A 9 -10.49 8.66 5.24
C LEU A 9 -10.05 9.63 6.33
N ASP A 10 -10.16 9.23 7.59
CA ASP A 10 -9.80 10.02 8.76
C ASP A 10 -8.34 9.86 9.19
N TRP A 11 -7.52 9.17 8.40
CA TRP A 11 -6.12 8.93 8.74
C TRP A 11 -5.31 10.22 8.60
N GLU A 12 -4.61 10.60 9.66
CA GLU A 12 -3.80 11.80 9.64
C GLU A 12 -2.38 11.52 9.16
N ARG A 13 -1.80 12.51 8.51
CA ARG A 13 -0.47 12.38 7.89
C ARG A 13 0.59 11.98 8.92
N ASP A 14 0.51 12.51 10.14
CA ASP A 14 1.51 12.27 11.16
C ASP A 14 1.42 10.89 11.81
N TRP A 15 0.40 10.14 11.47
CA TRP A 15 0.19 8.82 12.06
C TRP A 15 1.08 7.75 11.47
N GLY A 16 1.71 7.99 10.33
CA GLY A 16 2.52 6.99 9.68
C GLY A 16 1.66 5.89 9.04
N GLY A 17 2.12 4.66 9.11
CA GLY A 17 1.33 3.52 8.65
C GLY A 17 1.27 3.31 7.15
N GLY A 18 2.11 4.01 6.39
CA GLY A 18 2.19 3.80 4.94
C GLY A 18 2.82 2.46 4.57
N THR A 19 3.14 2.32 3.31
CA THR A 19 3.78 1.11 2.78
C THR A 19 5.05 1.48 2.06
N LEU A 20 6.13 0.79 2.37
CA LEU A 20 7.39 0.95 1.64
C LEU A 20 7.37 -0.06 0.49
N VAL A 21 7.47 0.42 -0.74
CA VAL A 21 7.45 -0.42 -1.94
C VAL A 21 8.67 -0.07 -2.77
N ASP A 22 9.54 -1.04 -2.96
CA ASP A 22 10.78 -0.88 -3.75
C ASP A 22 11.59 0.36 -3.33
N GLY A 23 11.71 0.58 -2.03
CA GLY A 23 12.43 1.72 -1.48
C GLY A 23 11.68 3.04 -1.51
N GLU A 24 10.48 3.09 -2.07
CA GLU A 24 9.66 4.29 -2.10
C GLU A 24 8.58 4.22 -1.02
N LEU A 25 8.51 5.25 -0.20
CA LEU A 25 7.45 5.34 0.80
C LEU A 25 6.17 5.82 0.15
N VAL A 26 5.10 5.05 0.31
CA VAL A 26 3.76 5.45 -0.08
C VAL A 26 2.99 5.78 1.20
N PRO A 27 2.73 7.05 1.47
CA PRO A 27 2.02 7.45 2.69
C PRO A 27 0.60 6.90 2.72
N TYR A 28 0.10 6.67 3.93
CA TYR A 28 -1.30 6.30 4.11
C TYR A 28 -2.18 7.51 3.83
N VAL A 29 -2.90 7.48 2.75
CA VAL A 29 -3.89 8.49 2.39
C VAL A 29 -5.20 7.75 2.13
N GLY A 30 -6.25 8.16 2.81
CA GLY A 30 -7.56 7.51 2.65
C GLY A 30 -7.99 7.48 1.18
N ASN A 31 -8.58 6.39 0.77
CA ASN A 31 -9.01 6.13 -0.60
C ASN A 31 -7.86 5.95 -1.60
N ARG A 32 -6.66 5.67 -1.11
CA ARG A 32 -5.52 5.39 -1.98
C ARG A 32 -5.43 3.91 -2.30
N LEU A 33 -5.17 3.61 -3.56
CA LEU A 33 -4.90 2.26 -4.04
C LEU A 33 -3.44 2.15 -4.48
N ILE A 34 -2.77 1.09 -4.03
CA ILE A 34 -1.42 0.75 -4.47
C ILE A 34 -1.49 -0.59 -5.18
N VAL A 35 -0.88 -0.69 -6.34
CA VAL A 35 -0.79 -1.94 -7.09
C VAL A 35 0.67 -2.19 -7.44
N PHE A 36 1.18 -3.36 -7.14
CA PHE A 36 2.56 -3.69 -7.45
C PHE A 36 2.74 -5.18 -7.67
N ASN A 37 3.81 -5.55 -8.34
CA ASN A 37 4.20 -6.94 -8.51
C ASN A 37 4.60 -7.51 -7.14
N ALA A 38 4.04 -8.66 -6.78
CA ALA A 38 4.28 -9.28 -5.48
C ALA A 38 5.76 -9.62 -5.23
N LYS A 39 6.57 -9.69 -6.27
CA LYS A 39 8.01 -9.94 -6.15
C LYS A 39 8.81 -8.71 -5.72
N ILE A 40 8.21 -7.52 -5.80
CA ILE A 40 8.88 -6.28 -5.39
C ILE A 40 8.96 -6.25 -3.87
N PRO A 41 10.14 -5.94 -3.29
CA PRO A 41 10.26 -5.82 -1.84
C PRO A 41 9.32 -4.76 -1.30
N HIS A 42 8.57 -5.11 -0.27
CA HIS A 42 7.60 -4.21 0.34
C HIS A 42 7.41 -4.53 1.81
N GLN A 43 7.03 -3.53 2.57
CA GLN A 43 6.70 -3.73 3.99
C GLN A 43 5.78 -2.63 4.50
N ALA A 44 4.95 -3.00 5.46
CA ALA A 44 4.14 -2.02 6.18
C ALA A 44 5.03 -1.20 7.11
N MET A 45 4.80 0.11 7.12
CA MET A 45 5.53 1.01 7.99
C MET A 45 4.82 1.11 9.35
N PRO A 46 5.58 1.37 10.41
CA PRO A 46 4.98 1.47 11.73
C PRO A 46 4.05 2.68 11.85
N VAL A 47 3.09 2.54 12.76
CA VAL A 47 2.16 3.60 13.10
C VAL A 47 2.77 4.43 14.22
N SER A 48 2.60 5.75 14.12
CA SER A 48 3.09 6.68 15.11
C SER A 48 2.42 6.46 16.47
N ARG A 49 3.14 6.79 17.55
CA ARG A 49 2.56 6.78 18.91
C ARG A 49 1.43 7.79 19.09
N GLN A 50 1.34 8.76 18.18
CA GLN A 50 0.26 9.76 18.21
C GLN A 50 -1.05 9.21 17.68
N CYS A 51 -1.02 8.05 17.02
CA CYS A 51 -2.21 7.45 16.45
C CYS A 51 -2.91 6.58 17.50
N TYR A 52 -4.18 6.87 17.73
CA TYR A 52 -5.02 6.08 18.63
C TYR A 52 -5.86 5.05 17.89
N GLU A 53 -5.77 5.03 16.58
CA GLU A 53 -6.61 4.19 15.74
C GLU A 53 -5.85 2.98 15.22
N LEU A 54 -6.56 1.91 14.95
CA LEU A 54 -5.98 0.74 14.31
C LEU A 54 -5.72 1.03 12.83
N ARG A 55 -4.51 0.67 12.37
CA ARG A 55 -4.21 0.73 10.96
C ARG A 55 -5.04 -0.34 10.25
N THR A 56 -5.87 0.09 9.33
CA THR A 56 -6.72 -0.80 8.55
C THR A 56 -6.34 -0.70 7.10
N VAL A 57 -6.09 -1.83 6.46
CA VAL A 57 -5.85 -1.92 5.02
C VAL A 57 -6.62 -3.09 4.47
N ILE A 58 -6.95 -3.02 3.18
CA ILE A 58 -7.55 -4.13 2.44
C ILE A 58 -6.53 -4.60 1.41
N VAL A 59 -6.15 -5.87 1.48
CA VAL A 59 -5.13 -6.44 0.60
C VAL A 59 -5.79 -7.44 -0.34
N PHE A 60 -5.56 -7.25 -1.62
CA PHE A 60 -6.01 -8.18 -2.66
C PHE A 60 -4.79 -8.75 -3.37
N LYS A 61 -4.83 -10.04 -3.65
CA LYS A 61 -3.83 -10.70 -4.48
C LYS A 61 -4.50 -11.25 -5.72
N THR A 62 -3.96 -10.93 -6.87
CA THR A 62 -4.51 -11.38 -8.14
C THR A 62 -3.43 -12.07 -8.97
N TYR A 63 -3.87 -13.00 -9.79
CA TYR A 63 -3.03 -13.66 -10.78
C TYR A 63 -3.58 -13.32 -12.16
N ILE A 64 -2.71 -12.80 -13.03
CA ILE A 64 -3.06 -12.56 -14.42
C ILE A 64 -2.34 -13.61 -15.25
N SER A 65 -3.09 -14.61 -15.68
CA SER A 65 -2.54 -15.72 -16.44
C SER A 65 -2.05 -15.27 -17.82
N GLY A 66 -0.82 -15.62 -18.15
CA GLY A 66 -0.26 -15.33 -19.45
C GLY A 66 0.11 -13.88 -19.69
N ALA A 67 -0.05 -13.04 -18.71
CA ALA A 67 0.35 -11.64 -18.83
C ALA A 67 1.81 -11.49 -18.47
N ASN A 68 2.55 -10.88 -19.36
CA ASN A 68 3.90 -10.45 -19.08
C ASN A 68 3.82 -9.00 -18.60
N ASP A 69 3.62 -8.83 -17.29
CA ASP A 69 3.29 -7.53 -16.72
C ASP A 69 4.49 -6.78 -16.20
N GLU A 70 5.58 -6.88 -16.88
CA GLU A 70 6.76 -6.08 -16.57
C GLU A 70 6.47 -4.58 -16.66
N ARG A 71 5.32 -4.20 -17.25
CA ARG A 71 4.94 -2.80 -17.43
C ARG A 71 4.29 -2.19 -16.19
N LEU A 72 3.71 -3.00 -15.31
CA LEU A 72 3.03 -2.50 -14.12
C LEU A 72 3.73 -3.00 -12.89
N ASP A 73 4.92 -2.48 -12.63
CA ASP A 73 5.65 -2.83 -11.43
C ASP A 73 5.05 -2.17 -10.21
N PHE A 74 4.60 -0.94 -10.37
CA PHE A 74 4.14 -0.13 -9.24
C PHE A 74 3.16 0.94 -9.73
N TYR A 75 2.00 1.03 -9.08
CA TYR A 75 1.00 2.07 -9.33
C TYR A 75 0.45 2.58 -8.00
N LYS A 76 0.28 3.89 -7.90
CA LYS A 76 -0.46 4.52 -6.80
C LYS A 76 -1.24 5.72 -7.34
N ASN A 77 -2.41 5.95 -6.81
CA ASN A 77 -3.20 7.13 -7.15
C ASN A 77 -2.86 8.33 -6.27
#